data_848b2a7afa53fa3f6b5c8c5417482739
#
_entry.id   848b2a7afa53fa3f6b5c8c5417482739
#
_cell.length_a   1.000
_cell.length_b   1.000
_cell.length_c   1.000
_cell.angle_alpha   90.00
_cell.angle_beta   90.00
_cell.angle_gamma   90.00
#
_symmetry.space_group_name_H-M   'P 1'
#
loop_
_entity.id
_entity.type
_entity.pdbx_description
1 polymer ?
#
loop_
_entity_poly.entity_id
_entity_poly.type
_entity_poly.pdbx_seq_one_letter_code
_entity_poly.pdbx_strand_id
1 'polypeptide(L)'
;MSDHQPSRAEVLATLTAPGQPFELVASTVYGRKCQFFKHAPQTLRNLFADNISDLDFLVYEDERLTFAEAYLKSAQIAQLLVRQYAITKGDRVAISMRNYPEWVLSFMAITSIGGIAVAMNSLWRPDEMAYGLIDSGAKVLI
;
A
#
# COMPACT_ATOMS: atom_id res chain seq x y z
N MET A 1 -25.70 19.46 -31.93
CA MET A 1 -25.20 18.16 -31.45
C MET A 1 -25.06 18.31 -29.95
N SER A 2 -25.93 17.63 -29.17
CA SER A 2 -25.86 17.71 -27.71
C SER A 2 -24.62 16.95 -27.24
N ASP A 3 -23.70 17.66 -26.60
CA ASP A 3 -22.55 17.08 -25.91
C ASP A 3 -23.07 16.26 -24.74
N HIS A 4 -23.41 14.99 -24.99
CA HIS A 4 -23.82 14.07 -23.94
C HIS A 4 -22.56 13.66 -23.14
N GLN A 5 -22.34 14.29 -22.01
CA GLN A 5 -21.33 13.83 -21.06
C GLN A 5 -21.81 12.52 -20.42
N PRO A 6 -21.03 11.43 -20.53
CA PRO A 6 -21.44 10.16 -19.95
C PRO A 6 -21.55 10.26 -18.42
N SER A 7 -22.56 9.63 -17.86
CA SER A 7 -22.72 9.51 -16.41
C SER A 7 -21.59 8.67 -15.80
N ARG A 8 -21.36 8.81 -14.49
CA ARG A 8 -20.39 7.97 -13.76
C ARG A 8 -20.66 6.47 -13.94
N ALA A 9 -21.93 6.07 -13.99
CA ALA A 9 -22.31 4.66 -14.17
C ALA A 9 -21.91 4.14 -15.54
N GLU A 10 -22.14 4.92 -16.60
CA GLU A 10 -21.74 4.55 -17.97
C GLU A 10 -20.21 4.46 -18.12
N VAL A 11 -19.46 5.41 -17.52
CA VAL A 11 -17.99 5.36 -17.52
C VAL A 11 -17.49 4.12 -16.79
N LEU A 12 -18.02 3.83 -15.59
CA LEU A 12 -17.65 2.64 -14.84
C LEU A 12 -17.96 1.36 -15.61
N ALA A 13 -19.16 1.25 -16.17
CA ALA A 13 -19.55 0.09 -16.97
C ALA A 13 -18.61 -0.13 -18.15
N THR A 14 -18.20 0.94 -18.83
CA THR A 14 -17.25 0.87 -19.96
C THR A 14 -15.86 0.42 -19.51
N LEU A 15 -15.32 1.02 -18.44
CA LEU A 15 -13.97 0.72 -17.95
C LEU A 15 -13.83 -0.69 -17.37
N THR A 16 -14.93 -1.24 -16.79
CA THR A 16 -14.91 -2.54 -16.11
C THR A 16 -15.48 -3.68 -16.96
N ALA A 17 -15.84 -3.41 -18.21
CA ALA A 17 -16.36 -4.41 -19.14
C ALA A 17 -15.32 -5.49 -19.48
N PRO A 18 -15.75 -6.68 -19.92
CA PRO A 18 -14.85 -7.73 -20.40
C PRO A 18 -13.86 -7.23 -21.46
N GLY A 19 -12.58 -7.58 -21.33
CA GLY A 19 -11.50 -7.15 -22.22
C GLY A 19 -10.96 -5.75 -21.96
N GLN A 20 -11.49 -5.02 -21.00
CA GLN A 20 -10.99 -3.70 -20.62
C GLN A 20 -9.88 -3.81 -19.56
N PRO A 21 -9.00 -2.79 -19.41
CA PRO A 21 -7.91 -2.81 -18.44
C PRO A 21 -8.36 -3.03 -16.98
N PHE A 22 -9.56 -2.56 -16.64
CA PHE A 22 -10.15 -2.71 -15.30
C PHE A 22 -11.28 -3.75 -15.27
N GLU A 23 -11.23 -4.75 -16.15
CA GLU A 23 -12.23 -5.83 -16.18
C GLU A 23 -12.46 -6.43 -14.79
N LEU A 24 -13.74 -6.45 -14.37
CA LEU A 24 -14.12 -7.05 -13.10
C LEU A 24 -14.55 -8.51 -13.30
N VAL A 25 -14.06 -9.39 -12.44
CA VAL A 25 -14.47 -10.80 -12.40
C VAL A 25 -14.93 -11.19 -11.00
N ALA A 26 -15.90 -12.11 -10.95
CA ALA A 26 -16.38 -12.66 -9.69
C ALA A 26 -15.33 -13.60 -9.08
N SER A 27 -15.15 -13.53 -7.77
CA SER A 27 -14.24 -14.38 -7.01
C SER A 27 -14.74 -14.65 -5.59
N THR A 28 -14.03 -15.51 -4.89
CA THR A 28 -14.25 -15.77 -3.46
C THR A 28 -12.95 -15.60 -2.73
N VAL A 29 -12.89 -14.64 -1.80
CA VAL A 29 -11.73 -14.37 -0.96
C VAL A 29 -12.10 -14.62 0.50
N TYR A 30 -11.37 -15.51 1.17
CA TYR A 30 -11.66 -15.94 2.54
C TYR A 30 -13.14 -16.36 2.75
N GLY A 31 -13.72 -17.08 1.78
CA GLY A 31 -15.11 -17.54 1.82
C GLY A 31 -16.17 -16.48 1.49
N ARG A 32 -15.77 -15.25 1.22
CA ARG A 32 -16.70 -14.15 0.85
C ARG A 32 -16.70 -13.93 -0.65
N LYS A 33 -17.89 -13.92 -1.25
CA LYS A 33 -18.07 -13.55 -2.67
C LYS A 33 -17.73 -12.08 -2.85
N CYS A 34 -16.87 -11.78 -3.81
CA CYS A 34 -16.47 -10.42 -4.16
C CYS A 34 -16.20 -10.29 -5.65
N GLN A 35 -16.03 -9.07 -6.12
CA GLN A 35 -15.49 -8.75 -7.44
C GLN A 35 -14.08 -8.22 -7.26
N PHE A 36 -13.17 -8.56 -8.18
CA PHE A 36 -11.83 -8.01 -8.21
C PHE A 36 -11.41 -7.71 -9.66
N PHE A 37 -10.42 -6.87 -9.82
CA PHE A 37 -9.88 -6.55 -11.13
C PHE A 37 -9.06 -7.73 -11.65
N LYS A 38 -9.47 -8.28 -12.78
CA LYS A 38 -8.86 -9.46 -13.42
C LYS A 38 -7.35 -9.32 -13.64
N HIS A 39 -6.92 -8.12 -13.97
CA HIS A 39 -5.52 -7.80 -14.29
C HIS A 39 -4.77 -7.11 -13.16
N ALA A 40 -5.33 -7.09 -11.93
CA ALA A 40 -4.64 -6.52 -10.80
C ALA A 40 -3.36 -7.31 -10.46
N PRO A 41 -2.28 -6.62 -10.06
CA PRO A 41 -1.11 -7.27 -9.48
C PRO A 41 -1.52 -8.16 -8.30
N GLN A 42 -0.94 -9.36 -8.22
CA GLN A 42 -1.31 -10.34 -7.20
C GLN A 42 -0.98 -9.90 -5.76
N THR A 43 0.03 -9.04 -5.62
CA THR A 43 0.47 -8.49 -4.33
C THR A 43 0.86 -7.02 -4.50
N LEU A 44 0.89 -6.28 -3.38
CA LEU A 44 1.43 -4.91 -3.37
C LEU A 44 2.91 -4.89 -3.77
N ARG A 45 3.68 -5.92 -3.43
CA ARG A 45 5.07 -6.06 -3.88
C ARG A 45 5.17 -6.09 -5.41
N ASN A 46 4.29 -6.85 -6.09
CA ASN A 46 4.25 -6.87 -7.56
C ASN A 46 3.89 -5.49 -8.10
N LEU A 47 2.86 -4.83 -7.52
CA LEU A 47 2.50 -3.47 -7.92
C LEU A 47 3.70 -2.51 -7.86
N PHE A 48 4.48 -2.54 -6.78
CA PHE A 48 5.64 -1.68 -6.64
C PHE A 48 6.75 -2.04 -7.64
N ALA A 49 7.03 -3.32 -7.83
CA ALA A 49 8.06 -3.80 -8.75
C ALA A 49 7.73 -3.50 -10.22
N ASP A 50 6.47 -3.64 -10.61
CA ASP A 50 6.00 -3.42 -11.98
C ASP A 50 6.03 -1.93 -12.38
N ASN A 51 6.16 -1.02 -11.41
CA ASN A 51 6.18 0.43 -11.63
C ASN A 51 7.57 1.07 -11.42
N ILE A 52 8.64 0.29 -11.30
CA ILE A 52 10.00 0.82 -11.18
C ILE A 52 10.33 1.67 -12.41
N SER A 53 10.69 2.94 -12.18
CA SER A 53 11.06 3.89 -13.23
C SER A 53 11.85 5.06 -12.65
N ASP A 54 12.40 5.90 -13.55
CA ASP A 54 13.13 7.12 -13.17
C ASP A 54 12.21 8.34 -13.03
N LEU A 55 10.88 8.14 -13.07
CA LEU A 55 9.91 9.21 -12.83
C LEU A 55 9.84 9.53 -11.33
N ASP A 56 9.57 10.80 -11.00
CA ASP A 56 9.34 11.25 -9.63
C ASP A 56 8.14 10.52 -9.03
N PHE A 57 8.34 9.93 -7.86
CA PHE A 57 7.29 9.23 -7.09
C PHE A 57 6.95 9.97 -5.80
N LEU A 58 7.94 10.31 -4.99
CA LEU A 58 7.75 11.04 -3.76
C LEU A 58 8.38 12.41 -3.88
N VAL A 59 7.57 13.42 -3.61
CA VAL A 59 7.96 14.83 -3.64
C VAL A 59 7.65 15.43 -2.28
N TYR A 60 8.67 15.84 -1.56
CA TYR A 60 8.54 16.47 -0.26
C TYR A 60 9.51 17.64 -0.16
N GLU A 61 9.00 18.85 -0.06
CA GLU A 61 9.80 20.08 -0.11
C GLU A 61 10.77 20.08 -1.31
N ASP A 62 12.08 20.10 -1.05
CA ASP A 62 13.13 20.03 -2.07
C ASP A 62 13.60 18.59 -2.37
N GLU A 63 13.10 17.61 -1.60
CA GLU A 63 13.45 16.20 -1.80
C GLU A 63 12.59 15.57 -2.89
N ARG A 64 13.24 14.79 -3.73
CA ARG A 64 12.61 13.99 -4.80
C ARG A 64 13.15 12.57 -4.72
N LEU A 65 12.25 11.60 -4.75
CA LEU A 65 12.60 10.20 -4.92
C LEU A 65 11.86 9.65 -6.13
N THR A 66 12.60 9.02 -7.01
CA THR A 66 12.02 8.28 -8.14
C THR A 66 11.35 6.98 -7.65
N PHE A 67 10.52 6.36 -8.50
CA PHE A 67 9.97 5.04 -8.21
C PHE A 67 11.08 4.01 -7.94
N ALA A 68 12.18 4.05 -8.70
CA ALA A 68 13.33 3.16 -8.53
C ALA A 68 14.02 3.36 -7.16
N GLU A 69 14.31 4.60 -6.79
CA GLU A 69 14.94 4.94 -5.51
C GLU A 69 14.05 4.57 -4.32
N ALA A 70 12.75 4.87 -4.40
CA ALA A 70 11.78 4.51 -3.37
C ALA A 70 11.69 2.98 -3.20
N TYR A 71 11.68 2.22 -4.30
CA TYR A 71 11.69 0.76 -4.25
C TYR A 71 12.96 0.22 -3.57
N LEU A 72 14.15 0.75 -3.90
CA LEU A 72 15.41 0.34 -3.27
C LEU A 72 15.45 0.68 -1.78
N LYS A 73 15.05 1.89 -1.40
CA LYS A 73 14.98 2.30 0.01
C LYS A 73 13.99 1.44 0.79
N SER A 74 12.82 1.16 0.23
CA SER A 74 11.84 0.28 0.87
C SER A 74 12.36 -1.16 1.03
N ALA A 75 13.12 -1.67 0.07
CA ALA A 75 13.76 -2.98 0.16
C ALA A 75 14.81 -3.05 1.29
N GLN A 76 15.55 -1.98 1.54
CA GLN A 76 16.48 -1.89 2.67
C GLN A 76 15.75 -1.93 4.01
N ILE A 77 14.65 -1.18 4.14
CA ILE A 77 13.81 -1.22 5.34
C ILE A 77 13.21 -2.63 5.53
N ALA A 78 12.71 -3.24 4.47
CA ALA A 78 12.18 -4.60 4.49
C ALA A 78 13.23 -5.61 4.98
N GLN A 79 14.47 -5.49 4.49
CA GLN A 79 15.58 -6.34 4.93
C GLN A 79 15.90 -6.16 6.42
N LEU A 80 15.87 -4.91 6.92
CA LEU A 80 16.06 -4.60 8.34
C LEU A 80 14.97 -5.27 9.19
N LEU A 81 13.70 -5.11 8.79
CA LEU A 81 12.55 -5.72 9.49
C LEU A 81 12.67 -7.25 9.59
N VAL A 82 13.08 -7.90 8.49
CA VAL A 82 13.24 -9.36 8.48
C VAL A 82 14.46 -9.81 9.29
N ARG A 83 15.62 -9.17 9.10
CA ARG A 83 16.88 -9.66 9.69
C ARG A 83 17.07 -9.31 11.15
N GLN A 84 16.66 -8.10 11.56
CA GLN A 84 16.89 -7.63 12.93
C GLN A 84 15.66 -7.79 13.83
N TYR A 85 14.46 -7.66 13.27
CA TYR A 85 13.21 -7.74 14.04
C TYR A 85 12.44 -9.03 13.82
N ALA A 86 12.97 -9.94 12.99
CA ALA A 86 12.36 -11.24 12.67
C ALA A 86 10.88 -11.13 12.23
N ILE A 87 10.54 -10.05 11.51
CA ILE A 87 9.20 -9.86 10.97
C ILE A 87 8.93 -10.88 9.87
N THR A 88 7.81 -11.57 9.99
CA THR A 88 7.33 -12.57 9.05
C THR A 88 5.96 -12.20 8.48
N LYS A 89 5.50 -12.95 7.48
CA LYS A 89 4.18 -12.74 6.89
C LYS A 89 3.07 -12.82 7.95
N GLY A 90 2.22 -11.80 7.98
CA GLY A 90 1.11 -11.68 8.93
C GLY A 90 1.46 -10.93 10.22
N ASP A 91 2.75 -10.67 10.48
CA ASP A 91 3.15 -9.82 11.60
C ASP A 91 2.74 -8.37 11.38
N ARG A 92 2.41 -7.70 12.45
CA ARG A 92 1.99 -6.30 12.45
C ARG A 92 3.16 -5.39 12.80
N VAL A 93 3.34 -4.36 11.97
CA VAL A 93 4.32 -3.28 12.18
C VAL A 93 3.57 -1.97 12.16
N ALA A 94 3.65 -1.23 13.25
CA ALA A 94 3.01 0.08 13.39
C ALA A 94 3.87 1.17 12.74
N ILE A 95 3.21 2.14 12.12
CA ILE A 95 3.82 3.35 11.59
C ILE A 95 3.17 4.54 12.26
N SER A 96 3.96 5.31 13.04
CA SER A 96 3.49 6.51 13.72
C SER A 96 4.35 7.70 13.36
N MET A 97 4.14 8.21 12.18
CA MET A 97 4.80 9.43 11.71
C MET A 97 3.84 10.30 10.89
N ARG A 98 4.21 11.54 10.67
CA ARG A 98 3.47 12.46 9.79
C ARG A 98 3.67 12.07 8.32
N ASN A 99 3.08 12.87 7.41
CA ASN A 99 3.14 12.61 5.97
C ASN A 99 4.53 12.90 5.40
N TYR A 100 5.51 12.12 5.81
CA TYR A 100 6.87 12.13 5.27
C TYR A 100 7.06 11.02 4.23
N PRO A 101 8.06 11.13 3.36
CA PRO A 101 8.42 10.06 2.42
C PRO A 101 8.64 8.71 3.12
N GLU A 102 9.23 8.71 4.31
CA GLU A 102 9.51 7.52 5.11
C GLU A 102 8.25 6.74 5.50
N TRP A 103 7.11 7.41 5.60
CA TRP A 103 5.83 6.73 5.85
C TRP A 103 5.49 5.80 4.68
N VAL A 104 5.62 6.30 3.45
CA VAL A 104 5.35 5.52 2.23
C VAL A 104 6.37 4.41 2.06
N LEU A 105 7.65 4.69 2.29
CA LEU A 105 8.73 3.71 2.22
C LEU A 105 8.53 2.58 3.24
N SER A 106 8.13 2.91 4.46
CA SER A 106 7.81 1.94 5.51
C SER A 106 6.61 1.08 5.14
N PHE A 107 5.54 1.69 4.62
CA PHE A 107 4.37 0.96 4.14
C PHE A 107 4.72 -0.01 3.00
N MET A 108 5.51 0.44 2.02
CA MET A 108 5.99 -0.41 0.92
C MET A 108 6.83 -1.58 1.45
N ALA A 109 7.73 -1.32 2.40
CA ALA A 109 8.59 -2.33 3.01
C ALA A 109 7.78 -3.42 3.73
N ILE A 110 6.91 -3.00 4.64
CA ILE A 110 6.08 -3.91 5.46
C ILE A 110 5.19 -4.78 4.57
N THR A 111 4.49 -4.18 3.63
CA THR A 111 3.56 -4.91 2.75
C THR A 111 4.27 -5.80 1.75
N SER A 112 5.49 -5.44 1.31
CA SER A 112 6.30 -6.26 0.40
C SER A 112 6.79 -7.56 1.00
N ILE A 113 6.97 -7.64 2.32
CA ILE A 113 7.33 -8.87 3.03
C ILE A 113 6.10 -9.64 3.55
N GLY A 114 4.90 -9.17 3.21
CA GLY A 114 3.65 -9.78 3.66
C GLY A 114 3.27 -9.43 5.10
N GLY A 115 3.92 -8.45 5.70
CA GLY A 115 3.53 -7.85 6.97
C GLY A 115 2.25 -7.03 6.85
N ILE A 116 1.67 -6.69 7.98
CA ILE A 116 0.47 -5.85 8.10
C ILE A 116 0.91 -4.49 8.63
N ALA A 117 0.80 -3.46 7.80
CA ALA A 117 1.07 -2.09 8.21
C ALA A 117 -0.11 -1.57 9.07
N VAL A 118 0.18 -1.17 10.29
CA VAL A 118 -0.78 -0.55 11.21
C VAL A 118 -0.53 0.95 11.23
N ALA A 119 -1.36 1.69 10.49
CA ALA A 119 -1.25 3.14 10.45
C ALA A 119 -1.79 3.75 11.74
N MET A 120 -0.93 4.41 12.49
CA MET A 120 -1.27 5.05 13.77
C MET A 120 -1.28 6.57 13.62
N ASN A 121 -2.12 7.22 14.40
CA ASN A 121 -2.15 8.67 14.39
C ASN A 121 -0.91 9.23 15.11
N SER A 122 -0.09 9.98 14.36
CA SER A 122 1.14 10.61 14.88
C SER A 122 0.92 11.69 15.93
N LEU A 123 -0.35 12.11 16.16
CA LEU A 123 -0.74 13.10 17.15
C LEU A 123 -1.34 12.48 18.41
N TRP A 124 -1.39 11.15 18.49
CA TRP A 124 -1.87 10.48 19.68
C TRP A 124 -1.00 10.76 20.89
N ARG A 125 -1.64 10.85 22.04
CA ARG A 125 -0.96 10.93 23.32
C ARG A 125 -0.32 9.57 23.66
N PRO A 126 0.66 9.53 24.56
CA PRO A 126 1.36 8.28 24.92
C PRO A 126 0.44 7.14 25.35
N ASP A 127 -0.62 7.44 26.09
CA ASP A 127 -1.63 6.48 26.54
C ASP A 127 -2.45 5.89 25.38
N GLU A 128 -2.85 6.73 24.42
CA GLU A 128 -3.56 6.31 23.20
C GLU A 128 -2.64 5.45 22.31
N MET A 129 -1.38 5.87 22.19
CA MET A 129 -0.37 5.12 21.42
C MET A 129 -0.13 3.74 22.05
N ALA A 130 0.05 3.67 23.35
CA ALA A 130 0.22 2.42 24.08
C ALA A 130 -0.98 1.49 23.88
N TYR A 131 -2.20 2.03 23.98
CA TYR A 131 -3.42 1.27 23.70
C TYR A 131 -3.42 0.71 22.28
N GLY A 132 -3.16 1.55 21.28
CA GLY A 132 -3.17 1.13 19.86
C GLY A 132 -2.12 0.07 19.55
N LEU A 133 -0.93 0.14 20.16
CA LEU A 133 0.12 -0.87 20.00
C LEU A 133 -0.28 -2.21 20.63
N ILE A 134 -0.85 -2.18 21.82
CA ILE A 134 -1.31 -3.39 22.53
C ILE A 134 -2.48 -4.02 21.79
N ASP A 135 -3.49 -3.24 21.43
CA ASP A 135 -4.71 -3.71 20.75
C ASP A 135 -4.41 -4.29 19.36
N SER A 136 -3.56 -3.62 18.60
CA SER A 136 -3.12 -4.12 17.29
C SER A 136 -2.20 -5.33 17.38
N GLY A 137 -1.49 -5.53 18.48
CA GLY A 137 -0.44 -6.53 18.63
C GLY A 137 0.75 -6.28 17.70
N ALA A 138 1.07 -5.02 17.44
CA ALA A 138 2.23 -4.65 16.62
C ALA A 138 3.54 -5.06 17.32
N LYS A 139 4.44 -5.71 16.57
CA LYS A 139 5.73 -6.16 17.08
C LYS A 139 6.81 -5.07 17.04
N VAL A 140 6.67 -4.14 16.12
CA VAL A 140 7.61 -3.03 15.88
C VAL A 140 6.80 -1.76 15.66
N LEU A 141 7.33 -0.63 16.15
CA LEU A 141 6.86 0.72 15.87
C LEU A 141 7.98 1.47 15.13
N ILE A 142 7.60 2.10 13.99
CA ILE A 142 8.42 2.99 13.18
C ILE A 142 7.92 4.42 13.36
#